data_89dd7d7e351f27e3b05fcd08ba4319e4
#
_entry.id   89dd7d7e351f27e3b05fcd08ba4319e4
#
_cell.length_a   1.000
_cell.length_b   1.000
_cell.length_c   1.000
_cell.angle_alpha   90.00
_cell.angle_beta   90.00
_cell.angle_gamma   90.00
#
_symmetry.space_group_name_H-M   'P 1'
#
loop_
_entity.id
_entity.type
_entity.pdbx_description
1 polymer ?
#
loop_
_entity_poly.entity_id
_entity_poly.type
_entity_poly.pdbx_seq_one_letter_code
_entity_poly.pdbx_strand_id
1 'polypeptide(L)'
;MKEYCGEVFSKLELAGEELSGLLLEDCLFQSCRFTELSLVNCRFSGCRFVDCKVAAPKLRGCQMFSCDFENCALSGVDWSALLDERKREMGFLPFDSLNGCSLRHCVFFG
;
A
#
# COMPACT_ATOMS: atom_id res chain seq x y z
N MET A 1 15.96 -10.31 -0.22
CA MET A 1 14.53 -10.04 -0.42
C MET A 1 13.71 -10.98 0.44
N LYS A 2 12.78 -10.43 1.21
CA LYS A 2 11.87 -11.24 2.00
C LYS A 2 10.56 -11.41 1.27
N GLU A 3 10.08 -12.65 1.22
CA GLU A 3 8.83 -12.97 0.55
C GLU A 3 7.80 -13.49 1.55
N TYR A 4 6.59 -12.98 1.43
CA TYR A 4 5.45 -13.41 2.22
C TYR A 4 4.33 -13.79 1.27
N CYS A 5 3.78 -14.97 1.43
CA CYS A 5 2.72 -15.46 0.57
C CYS A 5 1.57 -16.01 1.43
N GLY A 6 0.37 -15.48 1.23
CA GLY A 6 -0.81 -15.95 1.95
C GLY A 6 -0.79 -15.67 3.45
N GLU A 7 0.01 -14.71 3.91
CA GLU A 7 0.12 -14.39 5.33
C GLU A 7 -0.99 -13.44 5.78
N VAL A 8 -1.33 -13.53 7.07
CA VAL A 8 -2.28 -12.63 7.70
C VAL A 8 -1.55 -11.82 8.76
N PHE A 9 -1.58 -10.51 8.60
CA PHE A 9 -1.00 -9.57 9.56
C PHE A 9 -2.15 -8.84 10.27
N SER A 10 -2.24 -9.00 11.57
CA SER A 10 -3.33 -8.44 12.35
C SER A 10 -2.81 -7.53 13.44
N LYS A 11 -3.39 -6.34 13.54
CA LYS A 11 -3.08 -5.36 14.59
C LYS A 11 -1.61 -4.94 14.64
N LEU A 12 -0.94 -4.92 13.50
CA LEU A 12 0.41 -4.38 13.41
C LEU A 12 0.40 -2.87 13.53
N GLU A 13 1.33 -2.33 14.30
CA GLU A 13 1.54 -0.88 14.38
C GLU A 13 2.99 -0.59 14.06
N LEU A 14 3.23 0.14 12.97
CA LEU A 14 4.56 0.54 12.54
C LEU A 14 4.59 2.04 12.39
N ALA A 15 5.57 2.69 13.01
CA ALA A 15 5.71 4.14 12.97
C ALA A 15 7.16 4.52 12.75
N GLY A 16 7.40 5.33 11.72
CA GLY A 16 8.73 5.86 11.44
C GLY A 16 9.78 4.82 11.04
N GLU A 17 9.36 3.62 10.65
CA GLU A 17 10.28 2.55 10.29
C GLU A 17 10.55 2.52 8.79
N GLU A 18 11.66 1.91 8.41
CA GLU A 18 12.01 1.71 7.01
C GLU A 18 12.09 0.22 6.70
N LEU A 19 11.34 -0.19 5.67
CA LEU A 19 11.32 -1.57 5.18
C LEU A 19 11.72 -1.57 3.71
N SER A 20 12.56 -2.51 3.32
CA SER A 20 13.02 -2.57 1.95
C SER A 20 13.06 -4.00 1.41
N GLY A 21 12.86 -4.12 0.10
CA GLY A 21 12.98 -5.38 -0.59
C GLY A 21 11.96 -6.44 -0.22
N LEU A 22 10.75 -6.03 0.18
CA LEU A 22 9.70 -6.97 0.54
C LEU A 22 8.84 -7.34 -0.66
N LEU A 23 8.53 -8.62 -0.78
CA LEU A 23 7.57 -9.12 -1.75
C LEU A 23 6.41 -9.74 -0.99
N LEU A 24 5.21 -9.19 -1.18
CA LEU A 24 4.02 -9.61 -0.46
C LEU A 24 2.97 -10.05 -1.47
N GLU A 25 2.63 -11.33 -1.46
CA GLU A 25 1.64 -11.91 -2.37
C GLU A 25 0.46 -12.50 -1.59
N ASP A 26 -0.75 -12.12 -1.99
CA ASP A 26 -1.99 -12.65 -1.42
C ASP A 26 -2.04 -12.55 0.11
N CYS A 27 -1.49 -11.46 0.65
CA CYS A 27 -1.48 -11.23 2.10
C CYS A 27 -2.69 -10.40 2.51
N LEU A 28 -3.13 -10.61 3.75
CA LEU A 28 -4.21 -9.85 4.35
C LEU A 28 -3.65 -9.02 5.51
N PHE A 29 -3.91 -7.71 5.47
CA PHE A 29 -3.57 -6.80 6.56
C PHE A 29 -4.88 -6.38 7.21
N GLN A 30 -5.06 -6.74 8.46
CA GLN A 30 -6.30 -6.47 9.18
C GLN A 30 -6.04 -5.64 10.42
N SER A 31 -6.74 -4.52 10.54
CA SER A 31 -6.65 -3.61 11.69
C SER A 31 -5.22 -3.14 11.96
N CYS A 32 -4.45 -2.94 10.91
CA CYS A 32 -3.07 -2.46 11.02
C CYS A 32 -3.00 -0.95 10.96
N ARG A 33 -1.96 -0.39 11.58
CA ARG A 33 -1.73 1.06 11.58
C ARG A 33 -0.29 1.33 11.14
N PHE A 34 -0.16 2.11 10.06
CA PHE A 34 1.15 2.49 9.53
C PHE A 34 1.26 4.01 9.50
N THR A 35 2.21 4.56 10.24
CA THR A 35 2.42 6.00 10.34
C THR A 35 3.84 6.33 9.90
N GLU A 36 3.97 7.19 8.89
CA GLU A 36 5.27 7.62 8.36
C GLU A 36 6.22 6.46 8.06
N LEU A 37 5.67 5.37 7.54
CA LEU A 37 6.42 4.18 7.18
C LEU A 37 7.14 4.44 5.86
N SER A 38 8.44 4.10 5.80
CA SER A 38 9.22 4.22 4.57
C SER A 38 9.35 2.84 3.93
N LEU A 39 8.88 2.73 2.70
CA LEU A 39 8.96 1.48 1.94
C LEU A 39 9.84 1.72 0.72
N VAL A 40 10.85 0.88 0.57
CA VAL A 40 11.81 0.97 -0.53
C VAL A 40 11.84 -0.36 -1.29
N ASN A 41 11.57 -0.29 -2.59
CA ASN A 41 11.60 -1.46 -3.47
C ASN A 41 10.74 -2.61 -2.99
N CYS A 42 9.54 -2.30 -2.47
CA CYS A 42 8.59 -3.31 -2.03
C CYS A 42 7.53 -3.55 -3.10
N ARG A 43 7.03 -4.77 -3.16
CA ARG A 43 6.01 -5.14 -4.13
C ARG A 43 4.84 -5.81 -3.41
N PHE A 44 3.64 -5.34 -3.70
CA PHE A 44 2.39 -5.89 -3.17
C PHE A 44 1.56 -6.43 -4.33
N SER A 45 1.19 -7.70 -4.26
CA SER A 45 0.38 -8.34 -5.30
C SER A 45 -0.76 -9.12 -4.68
N GLY A 46 -1.98 -8.83 -5.08
CA GLY A 46 -3.16 -9.53 -4.60
C GLY A 46 -3.43 -9.35 -3.11
N CYS A 47 -2.92 -8.27 -2.50
CA CYS A 47 -3.07 -8.05 -1.07
C CYS A 47 -4.39 -7.34 -0.76
N ARG A 48 -4.90 -7.58 0.45
CA ARG A 48 -6.10 -6.91 0.95
C ARG A 48 -5.76 -6.19 2.25
N PHE A 49 -6.28 -4.97 2.36
CA PHE A 49 -6.13 -4.15 3.56
C PHE A 49 -7.52 -3.85 4.10
N VAL A 50 -7.81 -4.35 5.30
CA VAL A 50 -9.12 -4.21 5.93
C VAL A 50 -8.98 -3.49 7.26
N ASP A 51 -9.78 -2.46 7.47
CA ASP A 51 -9.80 -1.66 8.71
C ASP A 51 -8.42 -1.10 9.08
N CYS A 52 -7.62 -0.74 8.07
CA CYS A 52 -6.27 -0.23 8.29
C CYS A 52 -6.22 1.28 8.26
N LYS A 53 -5.23 1.86 8.94
CA LYS A 53 -4.95 3.29 8.89
C LYS A 53 -3.54 3.48 8.38
N VAL A 54 -3.41 4.28 7.31
CA VAL A 54 -2.12 4.57 6.69
C VAL A 54 -1.97 6.08 6.60
N ALA A 55 -0.91 6.61 7.18
CA ALA A 55 -0.66 8.05 7.20
C ALA A 55 0.74 8.34 6.68
N ALA A 56 0.82 9.18 5.65
CA ALA A 56 2.04 9.72 5.07
C ALA A 56 3.15 8.69 4.82
N PRO A 57 2.86 7.57 4.13
CA PRO A 57 3.91 6.62 3.81
C PRO A 57 4.84 7.20 2.75
N LYS A 58 6.12 6.86 2.85
CA LYS A 58 7.09 7.20 1.81
C LYS A 58 7.28 5.96 0.95
N LEU A 59 7.01 6.09 -0.34
CA LEU A 59 7.04 4.98 -1.27
C LEU A 59 8.12 5.24 -2.32
N ARG A 60 9.14 4.39 -2.35
CA ARG A 60 10.27 4.54 -3.24
C ARG A 60 10.52 3.24 -3.98
N GLY A 61 10.34 3.25 -5.29
CA GLY A 61 10.51 2.05 -6.09
C GLY A 61 9.52 0.95 -5.77
N CYS A 62 8.39 1.29 -5.17
CA CYS A 62 7.38 0.31 -4.79
C CYS A 62 6.37 0.11 -5.91
N GLN A 63 5.78 -1.08 -5.94
CA GLN A 63 4.75 -1.43 -6.90
C GLN A 63 3.60 -2.13 -6.21
N MET A 64 2.40 -1.93 -6.73
CA MET A 64 1.20 -2.54 -6.18
C MET A 64 0.32 -3.03 -7.32
N PHE A 65 -0.12 -4.27 -7.25
CA PHE A 65 -0.96 -4.90 -8.27
C PHE A 65 -2.14 -5.62 -7.63
N SER A 66 -3.33 -5.41 -8.19
CA SER A 66 -4.53 -6.17 -7.80
C SER A 66 -4.81 -6.15 -6.30
N CYS A 67 -4.59 -5.01 -5.66
CA CYS A 67 -4.82 -4.86 -4.23
C CYS A 67 -6.17 -4.21 -3.95
N ASP A 68 -6.77 -4.59 -2.83
CA ASP A 68 -8.05 -4.06 -2.39
C ASP A 68 -7.93 -3.43 -1.02
N PHE A 69 -8.63 -2.32 -0.83
CA PHE A 69 -8.70 -1.61 0.44
C PHE A 69 -10.16 -1.52 0.88
N GLU A 70 -10.44 -1.93 2.11
CA GLU A 70 -11.78 -1.92 2.65
C GLU A 70 -11.79 -1.26 4.03
N ASN A 71 -12.65 -0.25 4.20
CA ASN A 71 -12.79 0.50 5.45
C ASN A 71 -11.47 1.05 5.99
N CYS A 72 -10.61 1.55 5.10
CA CYS A 72 -9.32 2.08 5.49
C CYS A 72 -9.33 3.61 5.52
N ALA A 73 -8.55 4.18 6.42
CA ALA A 73 -8.28 5.61 6.44
C ALA A 73 -6.89 5.82 5.83
N LEU A 74 -6.85 6.43 4.64
CA LEU A 74 -5.62 6.62 3.88
C LEU A 74 -5.34 8.10 3.75
N SER A 75 -4.21 8.55 4.28
CA SER A 75 -3.86 9.97 4.32
C SER A 75 -2.45 10.18 3.79
N GLY A 76 -2.30 11.17 2.92
CA GLY A 76 -0.99 11.55 2.40
C GLY A 76 -0.31 10.48 1.54
N VAL A 77 -1.08 9.62 0.89
CA VAL A 77 -0.51 8.56 0.04
C VAL A 77 -0.35 9.07 -1.39
N ASP A 78 0.85 8.92 -1.92
CA ASP A 78 1.11 9.17 -3.32
C ASP A 78 0.93 7.88 -4.10
N TRP A 79 -0.27 7.66 -4.60
CA TRP A 79 -0.61 6.45 -5.35
C TRP A 79 0.14 6.35 -6.67
N SER A 80 0.54 7.48 -7.25
CA SER A 80 1.27 7.46 -8.51
C SER A 80 2.67 6.86 -8.35
N ALA A 81 3.22 6.90 -7.15
CA ALA A 81 4.54 6.32 -6.86
C ALA A 81 4.53 4.79 -6.89
N LEU A 82 3.34 4.17 -6.87
CA LEU A 82 3.19 2.71 -6.88
C LEU A 82 3.08 2.13 -8.29
N LEU A 83 3.05 2.98 -9.30
CA LEU A 83 2.95 2.58 -10.69
C LEU A 83 4.25 2.91 -11.41
N ASP A 84 4.66 2.06 -12.32
CA ASP A 84 5.76 2.42 -13.20
C ASP A 84 5.29 3.52 -14.18
N GLU A 85 6.23 4.14 -14.86
CA GLU A 85 5.93 5.25 -15.75
C GLU A 85 4.95 4.88 -16.84
N ARG A 86 5.11 3.70 -17.41
CA ARG A 86 4.24 3.21 -18.49
C ARG A 86 2.80 3.06 -18.03
N LYS A 87 2.59 2.50 -16.84
CA LYS A 87 1.25 2.32 -16.28
C LYS A 87 0.59 3.64 -15.96
N ARG A 88 1.37 4.62 -15.48
CA ARG A 88 0.83 5.95 -15.23
C ARG A 88 0.35 6.61 -16.51
N GLU A 89 1.10 6.47 -17.59
CA GLU A 89 0.71 7.02 -18.88
C GLU A 89 -0.57 6.40 -19.42
N MET A 90 -0.80 5.13 -19.14
CA MET A 90 -1.99 4.42 -19.56
C MET A 90 -3.19 4.64 -18.64
N GLY A 91 -3.01 5.33 -17.53
CA GLY A 91 -4.08 5.64 -16.59
C GLY A 91 -4.47 4.51 -15.66
N PHE A 92 -3.62 3.51 -15.49
CA PHE A 92 -3.89 2.43 -14.55
C PHE A 92 -3.77 2.91 -13.11
N LEU A 93 -4.59 2.35 -12.23
CA LEU A 93 -4.54 2.59 -10.81
C LEU A 93 -3.81 1.44 -10.11
N PRO A 94 -3.15 1.69 -8.98
CA PRO A 94 -2.39 0.65 -8.27
C PRO A 94 -3.26 -0.30 -7.46
N PHE A 95 -4.55 -0.04 -7.38
CA PHE A 95 -5.48 -0.85 -6.61
C PHE A 95 -6.71 -1.19 -7.43
N ASP A 96 -7.41 -2.27 -7.07
CA ASP A 96 -8.64 -2.69 -7.74
C ASP A 96 -9.87 -2.05 -7.11
N SER A 97 -9.88 -1.88 -5.79
CA SER A 97 -11.03 -1.28 -5.13
C SER A 97 -10.65 -0.51 -3.86
N LEU A 98 -11.47 0.50 -3.54
CA LEU A 98 -11.36 1.32 -2.33
C LEU A 98 -12.74 1.44 -1.71
N ASN A 99 -13.24 0.39 -1.07
CA ASN A 99 -14.57 0.37 -0.48
C ASN A 99 -14.57 0.95 0.92
N GLY A 100 -15.42 1.96 1.14
CA GLY A 100 -15.56 2.56 2.46
C GLY A 100 -14.33 3.28 2.97
N CYS A 101 -13.44 3.70 2.06
CA CYS A 101 -12.17 4.32 2.45
C CYS A 101 -12.26 5.84 2.51
N SER A 102 -11.50 6.41 3.42
CA SER A 102 -11.29 7.87 3.49
C SER A 102 -9.94 8.18 2.87
N LEU A 103 -9.93 9.12 1.92
CA LEU A 103 -8.74 9.53 1.19
C LEU A 103 -8.50 11.01 1.44
N ARG A 104 -7.46 11.34 2.19
CA ARG A 104 -7.10 12.72 2.48
C ARG A 104 -5.69 13.02 2.01
N HIS A 105 -5.54 14.13 1.29
CA HIS A 105 -4.23 14.59 0.80
C HIS A 105 -3.49 13.52 0.00
N CYS A 106 -4.23 12.71 -0.77
CA CYS A 106 -3.66 11.68 -1.61
C CYS A 106 -3.42 12.19 -3.02
N VAL A 107 -2.40 11.66 -3.67
CA VAL A 107 -2.04 11.98 -5.05
C VAL A 107 -2.23 10.73 -5.89
N PHE A 108 -3.01 10.84 -6.96
CA PHE A 108 -3.27 9.72 -7.87
C PHE A 108 -2.49 9.82 -9.18
N PHE A 109 -2.22 11.03 -9.62
CA PHE A 109 -1.49 11.27 -10.87
C PHE A 109 -0.37 12.26 -10.57
N GLY A 110 0.84 11.82 -10.77
CA GLY A 110 2.02 12.59 -10.45
C GLY A 110 2.35 13.70 -11.41
#